data_a925291f7467e4a107187f1afa01d6e6
#
_entry.id   a925291f7467e4a107187f1afa01d6e6
#
_cell.length_a   1.000
_cell.length_b   1.000
_cell.length_c   1.000
_cell.angle_alpha   90.00
_cell.angle_beta   90.00
_cell.angle_gamma   90.00
#
_symmetry.space_group_name_H-M   'P 1'
#
loop_
_entity.id
_entity.type
_entity.pdbx_description
1 polymer ?
#
loop_
_entity_poly.entity_id
_entity_poly.type
_entity_poly.pdbx_seq_one_letter_code
_entity_poly.pdbx_strand_id
1 'polypeptide(L)'
;MLAKRRKRINNERILQAHLSNVKLLIKKETWNAIRKYLKILSNEYNFKVAKYCLEHQYYNDLPDLNYFIFPMLCKETKIDINKVYTGCESNQILSYNNTNLPILLRPWNKSRILNNLISINQNNVLSNKKGLHNIYNNYLFPLDLILCGGGNHSQLSALLENEGESFISMIFDIRPLYEKVRFDGNDFISLERNKPIDVILSKTDIALETKYLIGIYFEIGRLLMNHTEYFPNFILENI
;
A
#
# COMPACT_ATOMS: atom_id res chain seq x y z
N MET A 1 -18.53 25.42 -2.73
CA MET A 1 -19.04 24.60 -1.60
C MET A 1 -19.76 23.33 -2.07
N LEU A 2 -20.73 23.39 -2.97
CA LEU A 2 -21.51 22.24 -3.46
C LEU A 2 -20.64 21.16 -4.14
N ALA A 3 -19.68 21.49 -4.99
CA ALA A 3 -18.80 20.53 -5.66
C ALA A 3 -17.97 19.70 -4.65
N LYS A 4 -17.40 20.36 -3.63
CA LYS A 4 -16.63 19.69 -2.56
C LYS A 4 -17.52 18.74 -1.77
N ARG A 5 -18.74 19.11 -1.46
CA ARG A 5 -19.73 18.25 -0.78
C ARG A 5 -20.09 17.03 -1.63
N ARG A 6 -20.34 17.23 -2.94
CA ARG A 6 -20.64 16.11 -3.87
C ARG A 6 -19.46 15.13 -3.97
N LYS A 7 -18.21 15.62 -4.05
CA LYS A 7 -17.02 14.78 -4.06
C LYS A 7 -16.91 13.94 -2.79
N ARG A 8 -17.15 14.53 -1.60
CA ARG A 8 -17.11 13.79 -0.32
C ARG A 8 -18.15 12.67 -0.26
N ILE A 9 -19.39 12.94 -0.62
CA ILE A 9 -20.47 11.93 -0.66
C ILE A 9 -20.12 10.80 -1.63
N ASN A 10 -19.53 11.12 -2.78
CA ASN A 10 -19.10 10.12 -3.75
C ASN A 10 -18.00 9.21 -3.19
N ASN A 11 -17.00 9.78 -2.52
CA ASN A 11 -15.89 9.02 -1.92
C ASN A 11 -16.39 8.07 -0.82
N GLU A 12 -17.29 8.52 0.05
CA GLU A 12 -17.94 7.67 1.06
C GLU A 12 -18.69 6.51 0.41
N ARG A 13 -19.46 6.77 -0.66
CA ARG A 13 -20.15 5.73 -1.40
C ARG A 13 -19.21 4.72 -2.04
N ILE A 14 -18.09 5.19 -2.61
CA ILE A 14 -17.09 4.31 -3.22
C ILE A 14 -16.41 3.46 -2.14
N LEU A 15 -16.04 4.04 -0.99
CA LEU A 15 -15.51 3.26 0.14
C LEU A 15 -16.49 2.16 0.54
N GLN A 16 -17.77 2.47 0.71
CA GLN A 16 -18.79 1.47 1.08
C GLN A 16 -18.94 0.38 0.02
N ALA A 17 -18.79 0.71 -1.26
CA ALA A 17 -18.79 -0.28 -2.34
C ALA A 17 -17.59 -1.24 -2.22
N HIS A 18 -16.37 -0.72 -1.96
CA HIS A 18 -15.19 -1.56 -1.71
C HIS A 18 -15.40 -2.49 -0.51
N LEU A 19 -15.89 -1.95 0.61
CA LEU A 19 -16.13 -2.75 1.81
C LEU A 19 -17.21 -3.82 1.58
N SER A 20 -18.27 -3.50 0.84
CA SER A 20 -19.33 -4.44 0.50
C SER A 20 -18.81 -5.58 -0.37
N ASN A 21 -17.96 -5.28 -1.37
CA ASN A 21 -17.35 -6.28 -2.22
C ASN A 21 -16.45 -7.23 -1.41
N VAL A 22 -15.60 -6.69 -0.52
CA VAL A 22 -14.73 -7.52 0.32
C VAL A 22 -15.54 -8.37 1.30
N LYS A 23 -16.58 -7.81 1.95
CA LYS A 23 -17.50 -8.59 2.81
C LYS A 23 -18.15 -9.76 2.06
N LEU A 24 -18.53 -9.56 0.80
CA LEU A 24 -19.07 -10.63 -0.03
C LEU A 24 -18.04 -11.74 -0.27
N LEU A 25 -16.79 -11.36 -0.56
CA LEU A 25 -15.69 -12.31 -0.78
C LEU A 25 -15.34 -13.08 0.51
N ILE A 26 -15.31 -12.40 1.66
CA ILE A 26 -15.13 -13.02 2.98
C ILE A 26 -16.24 -14.04 3.23
N LYS A 27 -17.51 -13.66 3.04
CA LYS A 27 -18.65 -14.56 3.22
C LYS A 27 -18.59 -15.83 2.37
N LYS A 28 -17.90 -15.75 1.22
CA LYS A 28 -17.67 -16.88 0.30
C LYS A 28 -16.37 -17.64 0.58
N GLU A 29 -15.60 -17.22 1.58
CA GLU A 29 -14.26 -17.76 1.90
C GLU A 29 -13.31 -17.80 0.71
N THR A 30 -13.44 -16.81 -0.18
CA THR A 30 -12.63 -16.72 -1.40
C THR A 30 -11.39 -15.86 -1.19
N TRP A 31 -10.49 -16.30 -0.30
CA TRP A 31 -9.31 -15.55 0.16
C TRP A 31 -8.40 -15.08 -0.97
N ASN A 32 -8.12 -15.94 -1.94
CA ASN A 32 -7.31 -15.57 -3.10
C ASN A 32 -7.99 -14.48 -3.98
N ALA A 33 -9.33 -14.47 -4.03
CA ALA A 33 -10.06 -13.43 -4.76
C ALA A 33 -9.94 -12.06 -4.06
N ILE A 34 -9.87 -12.02 -2.73
CA ILE A 34 -9.62 -10.78 -1.98
C ILE A 34 -8.25 -10.22 -2.34
N ARG A 35 -7.19 -11.03 -2.36
CA ARG A 35 -5.85 -10.57 -2.77
C ARG A 35 -5.82 -10.05 -4.20
N LYS A 36 -6.46 -10.76 -5.13
CA LYS A 36 -6.59 -10.27 -6.50
C LYS A 36 -7.33 -8.95 -6.58
N TYR A 37 -8.38 -8.77 -5.77
CA TYR A 37 -9.13 -7.52 -5.67
C TYR A 37 -8.23 -6.38 -5.17
N LEU A 38 -7.49 -6.59 -4.09
CA LEU A 38 -6.53 -5.63 -3.57
C LEU A 38 -5.42 -5.33 -4.61
N LYS A 39 -4.93 -6.35 -5.32
CA LYS A 39 -3.93 -6.18 -6.39
C LYS A 39 -4.44 -5.31 -7.55
N ILE A 40 -5.73 -5.34 -7.87
CA ILE A 40 -6.31 -4.42 -8.86
C ILE A 40 -6.13 -2.96 -8.39
N LEU A 41 -6.45 -2.67 -7.13
CA LEU A 41 -6.36 -1.32 -6.58
C LEU A 41 -4.90 -0.82 -6.54
N SER A 42 -3.96 -1.67 -6.11
CA SER A 42 -2.55 -1.30 -6.07
C SER A 42 -1.95 -1.11 -7.48
N ASN A 43 -2.33 -1.95 -8.44
CA ASN A 43 -1.83 -1.84 -9.82
C ASN A 43 -2.35 -0.57 -10.51
N GLU A 44 -3.62 -0.22 -10.32
CA GLU A 44 -4.16 1.04 -10.83
C GLU A 44 -3.32 2.23 -10.33
N TYR A 45 -3.05 2.26 -9.04
CA TYR A 45 -2.21 3.30 -8.45
C TYR A 45 -0.78 3.29 -9.02
N ASN A 46 -0.12 2.13 -9.08
CA ASN A 46 1.24 2.00 -9.56
C ASN A 46 1.39 2.51 -11.00
N PHE A 47 0.45 2.14 -11.88
CA PHE A 47 0.46 2.58 -13.28
C PHE A 47 0.17 4.06 -13.42
N LYS A 48 -0.69 4.62 -12.58
CA LYS A 48 -0.99 6.05 -12.56
C LYS A 48 0.23 6.87 -12.12
N VAL A 49 0.91 6.43 -11.07
CA VAL A 49 2.15 7.07 -10.59
C VAL A 49 3.25 6.96 -11.65
N ALA A 50 3.43 5.78 -12.27
CA ALA A 50 4.41 5.59 -13.33
C ALA A 50 4.11 6.48 -14.54
N LYS A 51 2.85 6.52 -15.01
CA LYS A 51 2.40 7.39 -16.09
C LYS A 51 2.69 8.86 -15.78
N TYR A 52 2.31 9.31 -14.60
CA TYR A 52 2.58 10.67 -14.19
C TYR A 52 4.09 10.97 -14.21
N CYS A 53 4.94 10.05 -13.74
CA CYS A 53 6.39 10.19 -13.79
C CYS A 53 6.93 10.27 -15.25
N LEU A 54 6.35 9.52 -16.17
CA LEU A 54 6.74 9.56 -17.59
C LEU A 54 6.36 10.87 -18.28
N GLU A 55 5.27 11.51 -17.85
CA GLU A 55 4.74 12.75 -18.41
C GLU A 55 5.43 14.01 -17.87
N HIS A 56 6.06 13.96 -16.68
CA HIS A 56 6.63 15.13 -16.01
C HIS A 56 8.14 15.01 -15.85
N GLN A 57 8.88 16.11 -16.05
CA GLN A 57 10.36 16.12 -15.98
C GLN A 57 10.93 16.12 -14.56
N TYR A 58 10.22 16.66 -13.59
CA TYR A 58 10.69 16.82 -12.21
C TYR A 58 9.70 16.25 -11.19
N TYR A 59 10.23 15.54 -10.22
CA TYR A 59 9.46 14.68 -9.34
C TYR A 59 9.91 14.76 -7.87
N ASN A 60 9.59 15.87 -7.21
CA ASN A 60 9.84 16.01 -5.78
C ASN A 60 8.57 15.84 -4.90
N ASP A 61 7.39 15.72 -5.51
CA ASP A 61 6.11 15.86 -4.80
C ASP A 61 5.39 14.52 -4.52
N LEU A 62 6.02 13.36 -4.81
CA LEU A 62 5.43 12.09 -4.41
C LEU A 62 5.62 11.86 -2.91
N PRO A 63 4.54 11.60 -2.17
CA PRO A 63 4.65 11.28 -0.76
C PRO A 63 5.47 10.02 -0.57
N ASP A 64 6.37 10.00 0.42
CA ASP A 64 7.01 8.78 0.86
C ASP A 64 5.97 7.92 1.59
N LEU A 65 5.58 6.81 0.98
CA LEU A 65 4.54 5.94 1.50
C LEU A 65 4.88 5.38 2.89
N ASN A 66 6.17 5.15 3.17
CA ASN A 66 6.61 4.53 4.42
C ASN A 66 6.59 5.49 5.61
N TYR A 67 6.81 6.79 5.37
CA TYR A 67 7.03 7.77 6.44
C TYR A 67 5.87 8.73 6.64
N PHE A 68 4.76 8.57 5.90
CA PHE A 68 3.81 9.65 5.79
C PHE A 68 2.55 9.46 6.62
N ILE A 69 1.78 8.43 6.32
CA ILE A 69 0.44 8.31 6.90
C ILE A 69 0.48 7.72 8.30
N PHE A 70 1.09 6.55 8.47
CA PHE A 70 1.03 5.83 9.75
C PHE A 70 1.80 6.53 10.87
N PRO A 71 3.02 7.07 10.66
CA PRO A 71 3.68 7.89 11.67
C PRO A 71 2.87 9.12 12.10
N MET A 72 2.19 9.78 11.16
CA MET A 72 1.32 10.91 11.51
C MET A 72 0.11 10.46 12.31
N LEU A 73 -0.50 9.32 11.97
CA LEU A 73 -1.59 8.74 12.75
C LEU A 73 -1.13 8.40 14.18
N CYS A 74 0.03 7.78 14.33
CA CYS A 74 0.61 7.48 15.66
C CYS A 74 0.82 8.76 16.48
N LYS A 75 1.46 9.78 15.89
CA LYS A 75 1.70 11.07 16.54
C LYS A 75 0.40 11.72 17.02
N GLU A 76 -0.59 11.82 16.15
CA GLU A 76 -1.86 12.48 16.43
C GLU A 76 -2.74 11.73 17.42
N THR A 77 -2.61 10.41 17.50
CA THR A 77 -3.34 9.55 18.42
C THR A 77 -2.56 9.21 19.69
N LYS A 78 -1.32 9.72 19.81
CA LYS A 78 -0.41 9.42 20.93
C LYS A 78 -0.13 7.92 21.10
N ILE A 79 -0.23 7.16 20.02
CA ILE A 79 0.24 5.78 20.01
C ILE A 79 1.75 5.81 19.87
N ASP A 80 2.44 5.04 20.71
CA ASP A 80 3.88 4.87 20.58
C ASP A 80 4.18 4.24 19.20
N ILE A 81 4.91 4.99 18.39
CA ILE A 81 5.27 4.56 17.04
C ILE A 81 6.02 3.22 17.06
N ASN A 82 6.79 2.94 18.11
CA ASN A 82 7.49 1.67 18.24
C ASN A 82 6.52 0.49 18.37
N LYS A 83 5.31 0.67 18.93
CA LYS A 83 4.30 -0.39 18.99
C LYS A 83 3.75 -0.78 17.61
N VAL A 84 3.85 0.12 16.65
CA VAL A 84 3.40 -0.10 15.26
C VAL A 84 4.58 -0.49 14.37
N TYR A 85 5.77 0.09 14.63
CA TYR A 85 6.98 -0.07 13.81
C TYR A 85 8.06 -0.97 14.43
N THR A 86 7.82 -1.62 15.57
CA THR A 86 8.60 -2.78 15.99
C THR A 86 8.27 -3.94 15.05
N GLY A 87 8.69 -3.76 13.81
CA GLY A 87 8.52 -4.81 12.82
C GLY A 87 9.47 -5.96 13.08
N CYS A 88 9.04 -7.15 12.77
CA CYS A 88 9.93 -8.28 12.68
C CYS A 88 10.68 -8.21 11.36
N GLU A 89 12.00 -8.38 11.41
CA GLU A 89 12.79 -8.56 10.20
C GLU A 89 12.34 -9.83 9.48
N SER A 90 12.15 -9.72 8.17
CA SER A 90 11.75 -10.82 7.33
C SER A 90 12.66 -10.90 6.11
N ASN A 91 12.98 -12.12 5.71
CA ASN A 91 13.66 -12.39 4.45
C ASN A 91 12.75 -13.19 3.50
N GLN A 92 11.45 -13.08 3.68
CA GLN A 92 10.48 -13.80 2.86
C GLN A 92 10.59 -13.36 1.40
N ILE A 93 10.91 -14.29 0.53
CA ILE A 93 10.98 -14.07 -0.92
C ILE A 93 9.57 -13.89 -1.49
N LEU A 94 9.44 -12.91 -2.36
CA LEU A 94 8.26 -12.65 -3.18
C LEU A 94 8.59 -12.94 -4.63
N SER A 95 7.87 -13.86 -5.25
CA SER A 95 7.97 -14.13 -6.67
C SER A 95 6.83 -13.43 -7.41
N TYR A 96 7.13 -12.57 -8.40
CA TYR A 96 6.13 -11.76 -9.10
C TYR A 96 5.15 -12.58 -9.93
N ASN A 97 5.57 -13.73 -10.45
CA ASN A 97 4.71 -14.66 -11.18
C ASN A 97 3.73 -15.43 -10.28
N ASN A 98 4.05 -15.61 -9.01
CA ASN A 98 3.26 -16.39 -8.06
C ASN A 98 2.62 -15.57 -6.95
N THR A 99 3.08 -14.32 -6.72
CA THR A 99 2.53 -13.51 -5.65
C THR A 99 1.25 -12.80 -6.06
N ASN A 100 0.24 -12.95 -5.23
CA ASN A 100 -0.97 -12.14 -5.31
C ASN A 100 -0.94 -10.97 -4.30
N LEU A 101 0.14 -10.80 -3.55
CA LEU A 101 0.25 -9.71 -2.57
C LEU A 101 0.28 -8.35 -3.28
N PRO A 102 -0.58 -7.42 -2.88
CA PRO A 102 -0.59 -6.08 -3.43
C PRO A 102 0.65 -5.31 -2.96
N ILE A 103 1.29 -4.62 -3.88
CA ILE A 103 2.44 -3.76 -3.60
C ILE A 103 2.19 -2.35 -4.12
N LEU A 104 2.49 -1.34 -3.33
CA LEU A 104 2.51 0.05 -3.77
C LEU A 104 3.92 0.48 -4.08
N LEU A 105 4.11 0.92 -5.32
CA LEU A 105 5.37 1.39 -5.87
C LEU A 105 5.34 2.90 -6.05
N ARG A 106 6.50 3.51 -5.92
CA ARG A 106 6.69 4.94 -6.12
C ARG A 106 7.87 5.20 -7.06
N PRO A 107 7.75 4.88 -8.35
CA PRO A 107 8.77 5.26 -9.30
C PRO A 107 8.79 6.79 -9.42
N TRP A 108 9.97 7.38 -9.31
CA TRP A 108 10.13 8.84 -9.22
C TRP A 108 11.05 9.44 -10.27
N ASN A 109 11.67 8.62 -11.12
CA ASN A 109 12.62 9.08 -12.12
C ASN A 109 12.33 8.46 -13.49
N LYS A 110 11.95 9.29 -14.45
CA LYS A 110 11.61 8.90 -15.82
C LYS A 110 12.70 8.08 -16.49
N SER A 111 13.96 8.54 -16.42
CA SER A 111 15.07 7.84 -17.09
C SER A 111 15.31 6.46 -16.47
N ARG A 112 15.14 6.32 -15.14
CA ARG A 112 15.24 5.00 -14.48
C ARG A 112 14.08 4.08 -14.85
N ILE A 113 12.85 4.59 -15.03
CA ILE A 113 11.75 3.78 -15.54
C ILE A 113 12.14 3.25 -16.91
N LEU A 114 12.49 4.13 -17.88
CA LEU A 114 12.81 3.75 -19.23
C LEU A 114 13.99 2.76 -19.29
N ASN A 115 15.06 3.03 -18.55
CA ASN A 115 16.22 2.13 -18.51
C ASN A 115 15.85 0.74 -17.93
N ASN A 116 15.01 0.69 -16.92
CA ASN A 116 14.60 -0.60 -16.33
C ASN A 116 13.63 -1.37 -17.23
N LEU A 117 12.76 -0.70 -17.96
CA LEU A 117 11.91 -1.34 -18.98
C LEU A 117 12.75 -1.99 -20.12
N ILE A 118 13.94 -1.45 -20.40
CA ILE A 118 14.86 -2.05 -21.37
C ILE A 118 15.67 -3.19 -20.75
N SER A 119 16.18 -2.98 -19.53
CA SER A 119 17.19 -3.85 -18.91
C SER A 119 16.60 -5.02 -18.13
N ILE A 120 15.37 -4.90 -17.61
CA ILE A 120 14.66 -5.96 -16.89
C ILE A 120 13.64 -6.57 -17.85
N ASN A 121 13.88 -7.80 -18.26
CA ASN A 121 13.08 -8.54 -19.22
C ASN A 121 13.30 -10.05 -19.01
N GLN A 122 12.71 -10.89 -19.85
CA GLN A 122 12.81 -12.36 -19.77
C GLN A 122 14.25 -12.90 -19.77
N ASN A 123 15.20 -12.17 -20.36
CA ASN A 123 16.62 -12.57 -20.39
C ASN A 123 17.42 -12.00 -19.20
N ASN A 124 16.87 -11.02 -18.49
CA ASN A 124 17.50 -10.38 -17.32
C ASN A 124 16.45 -10.10 -16.26
N VAL A 125 15.96 -11.15 -15.68
CA VAL A 125 14.90 -11.13 -14.66
C VAL A 125 15.42 -10.48 -13.38
N LEU A 126 14.58 -9.68 -12.74
CA LEU A 126 14.85 -9.18 -11.40
C LEU A 126 15.02 -10.38 -10.45
N SER A 127 16.24 -10.58 -9.98
CA SER A 127 16.55 -11.75 -9.14
C SER A 127 17.08 -11.34 -7.78
N ASN A 128 16.82 -12.18 -6.82
CA ASN A 128 17.30 -12.16 -5.45
C ASN A 128 18.86 -12.03 -5.32
N LYS A 129 19.60 -12.37 -6.38
CA LYS A 129 21.08 -12.36 -6.38
C LYS A 129 21.70 -11.08 -6.95
N LYS A 130 20.94 -10.25 -7.68
CA LYS A 130 21.44 -9.04 -8.32
C LYS A 130 20.62 -7.83 -7.89
N GLY A 131 21.28 -6.90 -7.16
CA GLY A 131 20.68 -5.58 -6.88
C GLY A 131 19.79 -5.47 -5.64
N LEU A 132 19.77 -6.48 -4.79
CA LEU A 132 18.98 -6.49 -3.54
C LEU A 132 19.29 -5.36 -2.56
N HIS A 133 20.47 -4.78 -2.63
CA HIS A 133 20.90 -3.71 -1.70
C HIS A 133 19.99 -2.48 -1.73
N ASN A 134 19.16 -2.32 -2.77
CA ASN A 134 18.25 -1.20 -2.93
C ASN A 134 16.78 -1.59 -2.77
N ILE A 135 16.46 -2.86 -2.56
CA ILE A 135 15.08 -3.32 -2.35
C ILE A 135 14.80 -3.26 -0.85
N TYR A 136 13.70 -2.57 -0.52
CA TYR A 136 13.21 -2.47 0.83
C TYR A 136 11.69 -2.44 0.80
N ASN A 137 11.04 -3.48 1.28
CA ASN A 137 9.60 -3.65 1.25
C ASN A 137 9.07 -3.89 2.67
N ASN A 138 8.09 -3.10 3.06
CA ASN A 138 7.40 -3.21 4.33
C ASN A 138 6.01 -3.81 4.12
N TYR A 139 5.74 -4.95 4.72
CA TYR A 139 4.41 -5.51 4.76
C TYR A 139 3.63 -4.90 5.93
N LEU A 140 2.42 -4.46 5.69
CA LEU A 140 1.53 -3.89 6.68
C LEU A 140 0.41 -4.87 7.02
N PHE A 141 0.47 -5.44 8.22
CA PHE A 141 -0.60 -6.25 8.77
C PHE A 141 -1.60 -5.36 9.52
N PRO A 142 -2.90 -5.55 9.36
CA PRO A 142 -3.62 -6.50 8.54
C PRO A 142 -4.11 -5.94 7.18
N LEU A 143 -3.44 -4.94 6.61
CA LEU A 143 -3.83 -4.38 5.30
C LEU A 143 -3.61 -5.36 4.15
N ASP A 144 -2.81 -6.41 4.36
CA ASP A 144 -2.30 -7.29 3.31
C ASP A 144 -1.65 -6.50 2.16
N LEU A 145 -0.86 -5.51 2.53
CA LEU A 145 -0.28 -4.53 1.62
C LEU A 145 1.21 -4.38 1.83
N ILE A 146 1.96 -4.38 0.75
CA ILE A 146 3.39 -4.08 0.75
C ILE A 146 3.60 -2.62 0.36
N LEU A 147 4.37 -1.88 1.16
CA LEU A 147 4.89 -0.56 0.81
C LEU A 147 6.34 -0.68 0.38
N CYS A 148 6.63 -0.31 -0.85
CA CYS A 148 7.99 -0.30 -1.38
C CYS A 148 8.74 0.96 -0.94
N GLY A 149 9.76 0.81 -0.09
CA GLY A 149 10.65 1.88 0.32
C GLY A 149 11.89 2.01 -0.58
N GLY A 150 12.26 0.94 -1.31
CA GLY A 150 13.42 0.93 -2.20
C GLY A 150 13.24 -0.01 -3.39
N GLY A 151 13.98 0.23 -4.48
CA GLY A 151 13.89 -0.60 -5.70
C GLY A 151 12.62 -0.36 -6.54
N ASN A 152 11.95 0.76 -6.37
CA ASN A 152 10.65 1.07 -7.00
C ASN A 152 10.63 0.89 -8.53
N HIS A 153 11.69 1.33 -9.22
CA HIS A 153 11.76 1.24 -10.68
C HIS A 153 11.95 -0.20 -11.18
N SER A 154 12.83 -0.94 -10.51
CA SER A 154 13.10 -2.34 -10.87
C SER A 154 11.89 -3.23 -10.55
N GLN A 155 11.25 -3.00 -9.42
CA GLN A 155 10.03 -3.73 -9.04
C GLN A 155 8.84 -3.39 -9.95
N LEU A 156 8.75 -2.15 -10.47
CA LEU A 156 7.75 -1.80 -11.48
C LEU A 156 7.94 -2.64 -12.76
N SER A 157 9.19 -2.75 -13.25
CA SER A 157 9.47 -3.55 -14.43
C SER A 157 9.19 -5.04 -14.20
N ALA A 158 9.58 -5.60 -13.06
CA ALA A 158 9.27 -6.98 -12.70
C ALA A 158 7.75 -7.22 -12.58
N LEU A 159 7.00 -6.24 -12.08
CA LEU A 159 5.53 -6.31 -12.01
C LEU A 159 4.90 -6.34 -13.40
N LEU A 160 5.43 -5.56 -14.35
CA LEU A 160 4.96 -5.52 -15.75
C LEU A 160 5.28 -6.82 -16.50
N GLU A 161 6.49 -7.35 -16.32
CA GLU A 161 6.89 -8.64 -16.90
C GLU A 161 6.17 -9.83 -16.22
N ASN A 162 5.53 -9.60 -15.05
CA ASN A 162 4.97 -10.65 -14.21
C ASN A 162 6.01 -11.74 -13.89
N GLU A 163 7.28 -11.35 -13.72
CA GLU A 163 8.42 -12.24 -13.50
C GLU A 163 9.45 -11.57 -12.60
N GLY A 164 10.20 -12.39 -11.86
CA GLY A 164 11.25 -11.93 -10.97
C GLY A 164 10.95 -12.16 -9.50
N GLU A 165 11.94 -11.85 -8.69
CA GLU A 165 11.89 -12.04 -7.25
C GLU A 165 12.23 -10.74 -6.51
N SER A 166 11.55 -10.55 -5.40
CA SER A 166 11.81 -9.52 -4.41
C SER A 166 11.71 -10.15 -3.01
N PHE A 167 11.69 -9.36 -1.96
CA PHE A 167 11.50 -9.88 -0.59
C PHE A 167 10.79 -8.86 0.29
N ILE A 168 10.20 -9.36 1.39
CA ILE A 168 9.69 -8.54 2.47
C ILE A 168 10.83 -8.31 3.46
N SER A 169 11.17 -7.04 3.71
CA SER A 169 12.23 -6.65 4.65
C SER A 169 11.72 -6.59 6.08
N MET A 170 10.54 -6.02 6.26
CA MET A 170 9.91 -5.82 7.58
C MET A 170 8.42 -6.13 7.53
N ILE A 171 7.89 -6.63 8.63
CA ILE A 171 6.46 -6.83 8.85
C ILE A 171 6.04 -5.90 9.98
N PHE A 172 5.08 -5.02 9.73
CA PHE A 172 4.54 -4.07 10.71
C PHE A 172 3.11 -4.41 11.09
N ASP A 173 2.80 -4.35 12.36
CA ASP A 173 1.45 -4.54 12.88
C ASP A 173 0.80 -3.18 13.18
N ILE A 174 -0.19 -2.79 12.38
CA ILE A 174 -0.90 -1.52 12.56
C ILE A 174 -2.21 -1.65 13.35
N ARG A 175 -2.53 -2.84 13.88
CA ARG A 175 -3.76 -3.05 14.67
C ARG A 175 -3.97 -2.04 15.79
N PRO A 176 -2.93 -1.55 16.53
CA PRO A 176 -3.12 -0.54 17.56
C PRO A 176 -3.81 0.74 17.06
N LEU A 177 -3.69 1.07 15.77
CA LEU A 177 -4.33 2.26 15.19
C LEU A 177 -5.85 2.10 15.06
N TYR A 178 -6.38 0.89 14.91
CA TYR A 178 -7.81 0.67 14.72
C TYR A 178 -8.67 1.05 15.93
N GLU A 179 -8.09 1.04 17.12
CA GLU A 179 -8.77 1.48 18.35
C GLU A 179 -8.90 3.01 18.42
N LYS A 180 -8.11 3.75 17.66
CA LYS A 180 -8.00 5.21 17.74
C LYS A 180 -8.44 5.94 16.47
N VAL A 181 -8.48 5.23 15.33
CA VAL A 181 -8.66 5.85 14.03
C VAL A 181 -9.65 5.05 13.18
N ARG A 182 -10.47 5.75 12.39
CA ARG A 182 -11.22 5.21 11.25
C ARG A 182 -11.00 6.07 10.03
N PHE A 183 -11.22 5.52 8.85
CA PHE A 183 -11.27 6.29 7.60
C PHE A 183 -12.72 6.44 7.15
N ASP A 184 -13.16 7.66 6.82
CA ASP A 184 -14.56 7.95 6.46
C ASP A 184 -14.82 8.03 4.95
N GLY A 185 -13.81 7.70 4.14
CA GLY A 185 -13.83 7.85 2.69
C GLY A 185 -13.19 9.16 2.20
N ASN A 186 -12.84 10.07 3.11
CA ASN A 186 -12.18 11.33 2.77
C ASN A 186 -10.99 11.61 3.68
N ASP A 187 -11.15 11.36 4.97
CA ASP A 187 -10.18 11.69 5.98
C ASP A 187 -10.03 10.56 7.00
N PHE A 188 -8.84 10.43 7.57
CA PHE A 188 -8.65 9.68 8.80
C PHE A 188 -9.23 10.46 9.96
N ILE A 189 -10.11 9.84 10.74
CA ILE A 189 -10.86 10.46 11.83
C ILE A 189 -10.35 9.90 13.16
N SER A 190 -9.95 10.76 14.07
CA SER A 190 -9.70 10.37 15.45
C SER A 190 -11.01 9.95 16.11
N LEU A 191 -11.06 8.74 16.65
CA LEU A 191 -12.26 8.24 17.37
C LEU A 191 -12.47 8.98 18.68
N GLU A 192 -11.39 9.38 19.36
CA GLU A 192 -11.46 10.14 20.62
C GLU A 192 -12.01 11.55 20.42
N ARG A 193 -11.49 12.27 19.40
CA ARG A 193 -11.82 13.68 19.17
C ARG A 193 -12.98 13.86 18.18
N ASN A 194 -13.35 12.82 17.47
CA ASN A 194 -14.27 12.83 16.33
C ASN A 194 -13.94 13.93 15.30
N LYS A 195 -12.65 14.12 15.00
CA LYS A 195 -12.13 15.15 14.10
C LYS A 195 -11.17 14.55 13.08
N PRO A 196 -11.07 15.14 11.88
CA PRO A 196 -10.06 14.74 10.91
C PRO A 196 -8.65 14.89 11.47
N ILE A 197 -7.81 13.91 11.12
CA ILE A 197 -6.36 13.91 11.35
C ILE A 197 -5.71 14.36 10.05
N ASP A 198 -4.88 15.39 10.11
CA ASP A 198 -4.12 15.82 8.92
C ASP A 198 -2.92 14.89 8.75
N VAL A 199 -2.97 14.07 7.70
CA VAL A 199 -1.92 13.11 7.36
C VAL A 199 -1.22 13.46 6.05
N ILE A 200 -1.48 14.65 5.49
CA ILE A 200 -0.94 15.03 4.18
C ILE A 200 -0.02 16.25 4.32
N LEU A 201 1.24 16.08 3.90
CA LEU A 201 2.20 17.16 3.79
C LEU A 201 2.14 17.88 2.42
N SER A 202 1.59 17.23 1.39
CA SER A 202 1.45 17.78 0.04
C SER A 202 -0.01 17.74 -0.42
N LYS A 203 -0.50 18.79 -1.08
CA LYS A 203 -1.86 18.86 -1.62
C LYS A 203 -1.93 18.49 -3.10
N THR A 204 -0.96 17.77 -3.62
CA THR A 204 -1.00 17.25 -4.99
C THR A 204 -2.12 16.21 -5.14
N ASP A 205 -2.64 16.08 -6.36
CA ASP A 205 -3.69 15.08 -6.65
C ASP A 205 -3.24 13.67 -6.32
N ILE A 206 -1.97 13.35 -6.58
CA ILE A 206 -1.41 12.03 -6.25
C ILE A 206 -1.32 11.79 -4.73
N ALA A 207 -0.93 12.82 -3.95
CA ALA A 207 -0.91 12.68 -2.49
C ALA A 207 -2.31 12.46 -1.91
N LEU A 208 -3.31 13.16 -2.43
CA LEU A 208 -4.71 12.98 -2.05
C LEU A 208 -5.21 11.59 -2.41
N GLU A 209 -4.85 11.11 -3.58
CA GLU A 209 -5.20 9.77 -4.06
C GLU A 209 -4.51 8.67 -3.25
N THR A 210 -3.23 8.86 -2.92
CA THR A 210 -2.48 7.97 -2.02
C THR A 210 -3.19 7.85 -0.66
N LYS A 211 -3.56 8.98 -0.05
CA LYS A 211 -4.32 8.99 1.21
C LYS A 211 -5.62 8.22 1.08
N TYR A 212 -6.35 8.44 0.00
CA TYR A 212 -7.63 7.78 -0.24
C TYR A 212 -7.46 6.27 -0.38
N LEU A 213 -6.51 5.83 -1.19
CA LEU A 213 -6.21 4.41 -1.40
C LEU A 213 -5.78 3.73 -0.09
N ILE A 214 -4.84 4.32 0.65
CA ILE A 214 -4.40 3.78 1.94
C ILE A 214 -5.58 3.73 2.93
N GLY A 215 -6.47 4.72 2.91
CA GLY A 215 -7.69 4.72 3.73
C GLY A 215 -8.64 3.56 3.37
N ILE A 216 -8.80 3.23 2.09
CA ILE A 216 -9.57 2.05 1.65
C ILE A 216 -8.91 0.77 2.20
N TYR A 217 -7.60 0.61 2.01
CA TYR A 217 -6.87 -0.54 2.56
C TYR A 217 -6.99 -0.63 4.07
N PHE A 218 -6.92 0.52 4.77
CA PHE A 218 -7.06 0.58 6.22
C PHE A 218 -8.41 0.01 6.69
N GLU A 219 -9.52 0.39 6.07
CA GLU A 219 -10.84 -0.14 6.44
C GLU A 219 -11.07 -1.58 5.95
N ILE A 220 -10.47 -1.98 4.83
CA ILE A 220 -10.47 -3.39 4.41
C ILE A 220 -9.67 -4.24 5.41
N GLY A 221 -8.50 -3.79 5.84
CA GLY A 221 -7.70 -4.45 6.87
C GLY A 221 -8.47 -4.61 8.19
N ARG A 222 -9.30 -3.62 8.57
CA ARG A 222 -10.21 -3.73 9.72
C ARG A 222 -11.19 -4.90 9.58
N LEU A 223 -11.66 -5.19 8.36
CA LEU A 223 -12.51 -6.38 8.12
C LEU A 223 -11.70 -7.67 8.18
N LEU A 224 -10.48 -7.65 7.66
CA LEU A 224 -9.63 -8.85 7.53
C LEU A 224 -8.95 -9.27 8.85
N MET A 225 -8.71 -8.34 9.79
CA MET A 225 -7.91 -8.62 11.00
C MET A 225 -8.46 -9.76 11.88
N ASN A 226 -9.75 -10.09 11.76
CA ASN A 226 -10.39 -11.16 12.50
C ASN A 226 -10.40 -12.51 11.73
N HIS A 227 -9.79 -12.54 10.56
CA HIS A 227 -9.74 -13.71 9.66
C HIS A 227 -8.28 -14.14 9.49
N THR A 228 -7.71 -14.76 10.53
CA THR A 228 -6.31 -15.20 10.54
C THR A 228 -6.01 -16.20 9.43
N GLU A 229 -6.98 -17.03 9.06
CA GLU A 229 -6.90 -17.98 7.96
C GLU A 229 -6.65 -17.33 6.58
N TYR A 230 -6.88 -16.03 6.47
CA TYR A 230 -6.60 -15.26 5.26
C TYR A 230 -5.10 -15.02 5.07
N PHE A 231 -4.37 -14.80 6.15
CA PHE A 231 -2.99 -14.36 6.09
C PHE A 231 -2.02 -15.54 5.93
N PRO A 232 -0.89 -15.34 5.22
CA PRO A 232 0.14 -16.37 5.14
C PRO A 232 0.75 -16.67 6.52
N ASN A 233 1.13 -17.93 6.77
CA ASN A 233 1.71 -18.34 8.05
C ASN A 233 2.94 -17.49 8.42
N PHE A 234 3.82 -17.19 7.46
CA PHE A 234 5.02 -16.38 7.74
C PHE A 234 4.71 -14.96 8.23
N ILE A 235 3.50 -14.44 7.96
CA ILE A 235 3.05 -13.17 8.54
C ILE A 235 2.61 -13.40 9.98
N LEU A 236 1.76 -14.41 10.21
CA LEU A 236 1.19 -14.69 11.52
C LEU A 236 2.24 -15.08 12.57
N GLU A 237 3.32 -15.71 12.14
CA GLU A 237 4.46 -16.10 12.99
C GLU A 237 5.30 -14.88 13.44
N ASN A 238 5.12 -13.73 12.82
CA ASN A 238 5.95 -12.54 13.03
C ASN A 238 5.16 -11.31 13.55
N ILE A 239 3.92 -11.49 14.03
CA ILE A 239 3.06 -10.41 14.58
C ILE A 239 2.59 -10.68 16.01
#